data_7e19910f9f74411412995036e2e665a1
#
_entry.id   7e19910f9f74411412995036e2e665a1
#
_cell.length_a   1.000
_cell.length_b   1.000
_cell.length_c   1.000
_cell.angle_alpha   90.00
_cell.angle_beta   90.00
_cell.angle_gamma   90.00
#
_symmetry.space_group_name_H-M   'P 1'
#
loop_
_entity.id
_entity.type
_entity.pdbx_description
1 polymer ?
#
loop_
_entity_poly.entity_id
_entity_poly.type
_entity_poly.pdbx_seq_one_letter_code
_entity_poly.pdbx_strand_id
1 'polypeptide(L)'
;MSGSIPTHGPTDPATGAPIVELVSAGNEVLIGDVLDTNTNWLCTRVTRLGGLVRRTVMLRDDVDAIGAELRGCLGRRPALVFTVGGLGPTSDDRTLAGVALGLGVRLELHPGAERMVTQKYREFYEAGYVPFPELNENRRKMARLPAGAEPLVNPIGGAPGVLCRSGGTRIVSLPGVPGELKAIVSESIASLIAEVFGDAHYEERSLEVELQDESAIADILRAAEREHPAVYVKSRAKVLGSTHVIRVTLSGRGESDAAVATLLEGPAEQLLAQIAAAGFAVRAVPPEPPGAAG
;
A
#
# COMPACT_ATOMS: atom_id res chain seq x y z
N MET A 1 -17.75 32.47 7.90
CA MET A 1 -18.15 31.17 7.33
C MET A 1 -17.00 30.22 7.60
N SER A 2 -17.11 29.43 8.66
CA SER A 2 -16.10 28.40 9.03
C SER A 2 -16.37 27.18 8.15
N GLY A 3 -15.64 27.06 7.05
CA GLY A 3 -15.63 25.84 6.25
C GLY A 3 -14.92 24.75 7.02
N SER A 4 -15.64 23.76 7.50
CA SER A 4 -15.06 22.53 8.04
C SER A 4 -14.17 21.91 6.96
N ILE A 5 -12.88 21.81 7.25
CA ILE A 5 -11.92 21.04 6.41
C ILE A 5 -12.44 19.60 6.41
N PRO A 6 -12.68 18.98 5.24
CA PRO A 6 -13.08 17.58 5.19
C PRO A 6 -12.02 16.72 5.89
N THR A 7 -12.44 15.91 6.84
CA THR A 7 -11.56 15.01 7.63
C THR A 7 -10.97 13.87 6.79
N HIS A 8 -11.49 13.64 5.59
CA HIS A 8 -11.03 12.62 4.65
C HIS A 8 -10.25 13.27 3.49
N GLY A 9 -9.09 12.74 3.17
CA GLY A 9 -8.31 13.14 2.01
C GLY A 9 -9.07 12.90 0.68
N PRO A 10 -8.50 13.28 -0.47
CA PRO A 10 -9.13 13.08 -1.77
C PRO A 10 -9.47 11.62 -2.04
N THR A 11 -10.70 11.39 -2.47
CA THR A 11 -11.24 10.09 -2.83
C THR A 11 -11.43 9.98 -4.33
N ASP A 12 -11.46 8.76 -4.83
CA ASP A 12 -11.82 8.47 -6.22
C ASP A 12 -13.28 8.85 -6.47
N PRO A 13 -13.59 9.66 -7.49
CA PRO A 13 -14.95 10.14 -7.73
C PRO A 13 -15.97 9.03 -8.06
N ALA A 14 -15.51 7.91 -8.61
CA ALA A 14 -16.38 6.80 -9.02
C ALA A 14 -16.71 5.88 -7.85
N THR A 15 -15.74 5.64 -6.96
CA THR A 15 -15.85 4.64 -5.89
C THR A 15 -15.88 5.23 -4.49
N GLY A 16 -15.55 6.50 -4.31
CA GLY A 16 -15.35 7.12 -3.00
C GLY A 16 -14.09 6.61 -2.25
N ALA A 17 -13.28 5.75 -2.87
CA ALA A 17 -12.12 5.14 -2.24
C ALA A 17 -10.99 6.17 -1.99
N PRO A 18 -10.32 6.17 -0.83
CA PRO A 18 -9.13 6.98 -0.62
C PRO A 18 -8.03 6.63 -1.62
N ILE A 19 -7.49 7.65 -2.28
CA ILE A 19 -6.44 7.47 -3.28
C ILE A 19 -5.09 7.36 -2.58
N VAL A 20 -4.32 6.32 -2.91
CA VAL A 20 -2.98 6.05 -2.37
C VAL A 20 -1.96 5.98 -3.50
N GLU A 21 -0.77 6.52 -3.27
CA GLU A 21 0.38 6.37 -4.15
C GLU A 21 1.57 5.80 -3.38
N LEU A 22 2.42 5.02 -4.07
CA LEU A 22 3.60 4.39 -3.48
C LEU A 22 4.86 4.82 -4.24
N VAL A 23 5.92 5.10 -3.49
CA VAL A 23 7.25 5.40 -4.02
C VAL A 23 8.23 4.45 -3.34
N SER A 24 8.73 3.47 -4.07
CA SER A 24 9.76 2.52 -3.61
C SER A 24 11.13 3.06 -4.02
N ALA A 25 12.05 3.19 -3.08
CA ALA A 25 13.43 3.59 -3.33
C ALA A 25 14.38 2.48 -2.91
N GLY A 26 15.26 2.09 -3.82
CA GLY A 26 16.25 1.04 -3.61
C GLY A 26 16.97 0.71 -4.93
N ASN A 27 18.28 0.85 -4.95
CA ASN A 27 19.07 0.47 -6.12
C ASN A 27 18.98 -1.02 -6.41
N GLU A 28 18.97 -1.87 -5.36
CA GLU A 28 18.88 -3.33 -5.44
C GLU A 28 17.57 -3.81 -6.07
N VAL A 29 16.48 -3.05 -5.88
CA VAL A 29 15.18 -3.34 -6.51
C VAL A 29 15.24 -3.07 -8.01
N LEU A 30 15.83 -1.92 -8.40
CA LEU A 30 15.90 -1.52 -9.81
C LEU A 30 16.90 -2.31 -10.65
N ILE A 31 17.94 -2.89 -10.04
CA ILE A 31 18.86 -3.81 -10.75
C ILE A 31 18.36 -5.26 -10.76
N GLY A 32 17.26 -5.54 -10.05
CA GLY A 32 16.63 -6.86 -10.01
C GLY A 32 17.26 -7.85 -9.03
N ASP A 33 18.14 -7.40 -8.13
CA ASP A 33 18.73 -8.26 -7.09
C ASP A 33 17.69 -8.64 -6.02
N VAL A 34 16.76 -7.73 -5.73
CA VAL A 34 15.70 -7.92 -4.74
C VAL A 34 14.34 -7.71 -5.37
N LEU A 35 13.44 -8.67 -5.16
CA LEU A 35 12.04 -8.52 -5.57
C LEU A 35 11.32 -7.57 -4.60
N ASP A 36 10.65 -6.54 -5.13
CA ASP A 36 9.84 -5.61 -4.33
C ASP A 36 8.54 -6.27 -3.80
N THR A 37 8.69 -7.06 -2.76
CA THR A 37 7.57 -7.67 -2.04
C THR A 37 6.82 -6.66 -1.16
N ASN A 38 7.46 -5.55 -0.80
CA ASN A 38 6.88 -4.49 0.02
C ASN A 38 5.77 -3.75 -0.72
N THR A 39 6.03 -3.31 -1.94
CA THR A 39 5.02 -2.67 -2.79
C THR A 39 3.83 -3.60 -3.04
N ASN A 40 4.08 -4.88 -3.35
CA ASN A 40 3.01 -5.87 -3.53
C ASN A 40 2.16 -6.00 -2.26
N TRP A 41 2.78 -6.11 -1.09
CA TRP A 41 2.07 -6.24 0.19
C TRP A 41 1.26 -4.98 0.51
N LEU A 42 1.83 -3.77 0.31
CA LEU A 42 1.13 -2.51 0.54
C LEU A 42 -0.07 -2.35 -0.40
N CYS A 43 0.09 -2.67 -1.70
CA CYS A 43 -1.02 -2.66 -2.66
C CYS A 43 -2.16 -3.57 -2.18
N THR A 44 -1.84 -4.80 -1.78
CA THR A 44 -2.82 -5.75 -1.25
C THR A 44 -3.49 -5.21 0.02
N ARG A 45 -2.70 -4.64 0.94
CA ARG A 45 -3.22 -4.10 2.21
C ARG A 45 -4.13 -2.90 1.98
N VAL A 46 -3.73 -1.95 1.13
CA VAL A 46 -4.53 -0.77 0.76
C VAL A 46 -5.86 -1.19 0.12
N THR A 47 -5.82 -2.10 -0.84
CA THR A 47 -7.02 -2.61 -1.51
C THR A 47 -8.00 -3.22 -0.51
N ARG A 48 -7.51 -4.05 0.41
CA ARG A 48 -8.34 -4.68 1.47
C ARG A 48 -8.91 -3.70 2.49
N LEU A 49 -8.28 -2.53 2.63
CA LEU A 49 -8.81 -1.41 3.42
C LEU A 49 -9.82 -0.56 2.62
N GLY A 50 -10.18 -0.99 1.41
CA GLY A 50 -11.06 -0.26 0.53
C GLY A 50 -10.44 0.98 -0.10
N GLY A 51 -9.11 1.10 -0.14
CA GLY A 51 -8.40 2.16 -0.82
C GLY A 51 -8.10 1.83 -2.27
N LEU A 52 -7.83 2.86 -3.06
CA LEU A 52 -7.39 2.75 -4.45
C LEU A 52 -5.91 3.10 -4.57
N VAL A 53 -5.07 2.12 -4.87
CA VAL A 53 -3.69 2.39 -5.27
C VAL A 53 -3.71 2.87 -6.72
N ARG A 54 -3.54 4.17 -6.91
CA ARG A 54 -3.56 4.79 -8.24
C ARG A 54 -2.23 4.67 -8.98
N ARG A 55 -1.12 4.69 -8.24
CA ARG A 55 0.22 4.72 -8.82
C ARG A 55 1.26 4.13 -7.90
N THR A 56 2.19 3.38 -8.46
CA THR A 56 3.43 2.97 -7.82
C THR A 56 4.61 3.35 -8.70
N VAL A 57 5.70 3.81 -8.10
CA VAL A 57 6.94 4.18 -8.78
C VAL A 57 8.12 3.58 -8.05
N MET A 58 9.07 3.03 -8.79
CA MET A 58 10.36 2.58 -8.27
C MET A 58 11.44 3.56 -8.71
N LEU A 59 12.27 3.98 -7.76
CA LEU A 59 13.33 4.96 -7.98
C LEU A 59 14.66 4.43 -7.41
N ARG A 60 15.76 4.98 -7.92
CA ARG A 60 17.06 4.84 -7.26
C ARG A 60 17.10 5.65 -5.97
N ASP A 61 18.09 5.37 -5.14
CA ASP A 61 18.39 6.14 -3.91
C ASP A 61 18.99 7.51 -4.26
N ASP A 62 18.22 8.28 -5.00
CA ASP A 62 18.55 9.61 -5.48
C ASP A 62 17.60 10.66 -4.87
N VAL A 63 18.20 11.63 -4.16
CA VAL A 63 17.44 12.65 -3.42
C VAL A 63 16.58 13.51 -4.34
N ASP A 64 17.10 13.88 -5.49
CA ASP A 64 16.40 14.77 -6.44
C ASP A 64 15.25 14.02 -7.10
N ALA A 65 15.46 12.76 -7.50
CA ALA A 65 14.43 11.92 -8.09
C ALA A 65 13.28 11.65 -7.10
N ILE A 66 13.60 11.28 -5.85
CA ILE A 66 12.61 11.06 -4.79
C ILE A 66 11.84 12.36 -4.49
N GLY A 67 12.57 13.49 -4.39
CA GLY A 67 11.96 14.80 -4.14
C GLY A 67 11.05 15.25 -5.28
N ALA A 68 11.45 15.02 -6.52
CA ALA A 68 10.64 15.34 -7.71
C ALA A 68 9.36 14.49 -7.76
N GLU A 69 9.46 13.18 -7.52
CA GLU A 69 8.28 12.31 -7.50
C GLU A 69 7.33 12.66 -6.35
N LEU A 70 7.85 12.96 -5.16
CA LEU A 70 6.99 13.40 -4.05
C LEU A 70 6.24 14.69 -4.37
N ARG A 71 6.89 15.68 -5.00
CA ARG A 71 6.18 16.90 -5.49
C ARG A 71 5.09 16.55 -6.50
N GLY A 72 5.37 15.60 -7.38
CA GLY A 72 4.37 15.06 -8.30
C GLY A 72 3.19 14.42 -7.58
N CYS A 73 3.45 13.58 -6.58
CA CYS A 73 2.41 13.00 -5.72
C CYS A 73 1.55 14.11 -5.05
N LEU A 74 2.19 15.09 -4.42
CA LEU A 74 1.49 16.18 -3.75
C LEU A 74 0.65 17.02 -4.71
N GLY A 75 1.11 17.22 -5.95
CA GLY A 75 0.34 17.88 -7.01
C GLY A 75 -0.93 17.09 -7.41
N ARG A 76 -0.89 15.77 -7.35
CA ARG A 76 -2.04 14.87 -7.60
C ARG A 76 -2.96 14.69 -6.38
N ARG A 77 -2.53 15.18 -5.20
CA ARG A 77 -3.28 15.19 -3.94
C ARG A 77 -3.86 13.82 -3.55
N PRO A 78 -3.07 12.75 -3.39
CA PRO A 78 -3.58 11.51 -2.80
C PRO A 78 -3.93 11.71 -1.32
N ALA A 79 -4.78 10.85 -0.77
CA ALA A 79 -5.04 10.82 0.67
C ALA A 79 -3.80 10.37 1.45
N LEU A 80 -3.03 9.42 0.87
CA LEU A 80 -1.85 8.82 1.49
C LEU A 80 -0.77 8.53 0.43
N VAL A 81 0.47 8.83 0.79
CA VAL A 81 1.67 8.40 0.07
C VAL A 81 2.48 7.50 0.99
N PHE A 82 2.86 6.32 0.52
CA PHE A 82 3.90 5.54 1.16
C PHE A 82 5.22 5.74 0.41
N THR A 83 6.31 6.03 1.14
CA THR A 83 7.66 5.88 0.62
C THR A 83 8.30 4.68 1.31
N VAL A 84 9.00 3.84 0.57
CA VAL A 84 9.53 2.55 1.05
C VAL A 84 11.01 2.45 0.73
N GLY A 85 11.81 2.04 1.72
CA GLY A 85 13.25 1.88 1.61
C GLY A 85 14.05 3.12 2.02
N GLY A 86 15.36 2.99 2.13
CA GLY A 86 16.30 4.08 2.35
C GLY A 86 16.16 4.86 3.66
N LEU A 87 15.76 4.21 4.76
CA LEU A 87 15.66 4.80 6.11
C LEU A 87 16.82 4.40 7.03
N GLY A 88 17.72 3.55 6.61
CA GLY A 88 18.77 2.98 7.42
C GLY A 88 19.96 3.93 7.68
N PRO A 89 21.04 3.37 8.27
CA PRO A 89 22.20 4.13 8.69
C PRO A 89 23.25 4.37 7.59
N THR A 90 23.11 3.77 6.42
CA THR A 90 24.14 3.78 5.37
C THR A 90 24.05 5.01 4.46
N SER A 91 25.03 5.26 3.62
CA SER A 91 25.10 6.48 2.80
C SER A 91 24.11 6.54 1.65
N ASP A 92 23.61 5.37 1.24
CA ASP A 92 22.58 5.16 0.23
C ASP A 92 21.16 5.30 0.79
N ASP A 93 20.96 5.22 2.10
CA ASP A 93 19.68 5.52 2.75
C ASP A 93 19.35 7.02 2.66
N ARG A 94 18.69 7.44 1.58
CA ARG A 94 18.48 8.85 1.24
C ARG A 94 17.01 9.26 1.15
N THR A 95 16.09 8.36 1.43
CA THR A 95 14.65 8.59 1.23
C THR A 95 14.13 9.79 2.01
N LEU A 96 14.50 9.93 3.29
CA LEU A 96 14.06 11.08 4.10
C LEU A 96 14.62 12.43 3.62
N ALA A 97 15.81 12.44 3.04
CA ALA A 97 16.36 13.64 2.41
C ALA A 97 15.55 14.02 1.15
N GLY A 98 15.19 13.05 0.32
CA GLY A 98 14.30 13.27 -0.82
C GLY A 98 12.90 13.71 -0.40
N VAL A 99 12.34 13.13 0.66
CA VAL A 99 11.05 13.56 1.22
C VAL A 99 11.12 15.00 1.72
N ALA A 100 12.16 15.36 2.46
CA ALA A 100 12.37 16.75 2.93
C ALA A 100 12.47 17.73 1.75
N LEU A 101 13.23 17.37 0.71
CA LEU A 101 13.35 18.15 -0.52
C LEU A 101 12.01 18.31 -1.23
N GLY A 102 11.24 17.23 -1.34
CA GLY A 102 9.91 17.25 -1.97
C GLY A 102 8.91 18.11 -1.21
N LEU A 103 8.99 18.14 0.11
CA LEU A 103 8.18 18.98 0.99
C LEU A 103 8.67 20.45 1.06
N GLY A 104 9.88 20.75 0.60
CA GLY A 104 10.49 22.06 0.73
C GLY A 104 10.89 22.41 2.16
N VAL A 105 11.20 21.41 2.99
CA VAL A 105 11.61 21.59 4.40
C VAL A 105 13.03 21.07 4.64
N ARG A 106 13.62 21.44 5.78
CA ARG A 106 14.94 20.92 6.16
C ARG A 106 14.86 19.52 6.74
N LEU A 107 15.94 18.76 6.59
CA LEU A 107 16.15 17.51 7.32
C LEU A 107 16.91 17.87 8.62
N GLU A 108 16.32 17.58 9.77
CA GLU A 108 16.86 17.96 11.07
C GLU A 108 16.82 16.81 12.07
N LEU A 109 17.69 16.86 13.08
CA LEU A 109 17.70 15.87 14.15
C LEU A 109 16.43 16.02 14.99
N HIS A 110 15.65 14.93 15.09
CA HIS A 110 14.40 14.91 15.83
C HIS A 110 14.59 14.26 17.21
N PRO A 111 14.37 14.96 18.32
CA PRO A 111 14.67 14.44 19.66
C PRO A 111 13.89 13.15 20.00
N GLY A 112 12.64 13.01 19.53
CA GLY A 112 11.84 11.82 19.72
C GLY A 112 12.41 10.60 18.97
N ALA A 113 12.80 10.80 17.70
CA ALA A 113 13.43 9.75 16.90
C ALA A 113 14.79 9.34 17.48
N GLU A 114 15.59 10.31 17.96
CA GLU A 114 16.87 10.02 18.61
C GLU A 114 16.70 9.14 19.84
N ARG A 115 15.68 9.41 20.67
CA ARG A 115 15.35 8.53 21.81
C ARG A 115 14.93 7.13 21.35
N MET A 116 14.11 7.00 20.32
CA MET A 116 13.67 5.71 19.77
C MET A 116 14.87 4.89 19.29
N VAL A 117 15.75 5.48 18.49
CA VAL A 117 16.98 4.82 17.99
C VAL A 117 17.88 4.41 19.14
N THR A 118 18.11 5.31 20.11
CA THR A 118 18.95 5.03 21.30
C THR A 118 18.40 3.85 22.08
N GLN A 119 17.10 3.84 22.35
CA GLN A 119 16.44 2.77 23.09
C GLN A 119 16.54 1.44 22.34
N LYS A 120 16.26 1.44 21.04
CA LYS A 120 16.32 0.23 20.22
C LYS A 120 17.73 -0.37 20.15
N TYR A 121 18.76 0.47 20.00
CA TYR A 121 20.13 -0.02 19.99
C TYR A 121 20.62 -0.52 21.36
N ARG A 122 20.06 -0.01 22.46
CA ARG A 122 20.26 -0.61 23.79
C ARG A 122 19.66 -2.00 23.89
N GLU A 123 18.40 -2.18 23.42
CA GLU A 123 17.74 -3.49 23.36
C GLU A 123 18.54 -4.48 22.49
N PHE A 124 19.06 -4.04 21.34
CA PHE A 124 19.91 -4.87 20.47
C PHE A 124 21.23 -5.25 21.15
N TYR A 125 21.82 -4.36 21.91
CA TYR A 125 23.03 -4.68 22.67
C TYR A 125 22.76 -5.69 23.80
N GLU A 126 21.71 -5.50 24.55
CA GLU A 126 21.29 -6.41 25.62
C GLU A 126 20.95 -7.81 25.05
N ALA A 127 20.41 -7.87 23.84
CA ALA A 127 20.14 -9.12 23.12
C ALA A 127 21.38 -9.71 22.40
N GLY A 128 22.53 -9.03 22.44
CA GLY A 128 23.77 -9.50 21.79
C GLY A 128 23.83 -9.31 20.28
N TYR A 129 22.96 -8.52 19.70
CA TYR A 129 22.90 -8.31 18.24
C TYR A 129 23.90 -7.24 17.74
N VAL A 130 24.31 -6.33 18.60
CA VAL A 130 25.28 -5.29 18.27
C VAL A 130 26.41 -5.21 19.31
N PRO A 131 27.63 -4.80 18.91
CA PRO A 131 28.78 -4.80 19.80
C PRO A 131 28.80 -3.67 20.84
N PHE A 132 27.98 -2.62 20.66
CA PHE A 132 27.89 -1.47 21.55
C PHE A 132 26.53 -0.77 21.44
N PRO A 133 26.01 -0.18 22.54
CA PRO A 133 24.69 0.44 22.54
C PRO A 133 24.69 1.91 22.14
N GLU A 134 25.87 2.57 22.06
CA GLU A 134 25.99 4.02 21.89
C GLU A 134 25.48 4.49 20.53
N LEU A 135 24.94 5.69 20.51
CA LEU A 135 24.47 6.36 19.30
C LEU A 135 25.65 7.03 18.57
N ASN A 136 26.21 6.34 17.57
CA ASN A 136 27.19 6.92 16.66
C ASN A 136 26.51 7.74 15.54
N GLU A 137 27.31 8.45 14.71
CA GLU A 137 26.76 9.31 13.65
C GLU A 137 25.88 8.56 12.63
N ASN A 138 26.21 7.31 12.30
CA ASN A 138 25.42 6.52 11.39
C ASN A 138 24.04 6.18 12.00
N ARG A 139 24.00 5.82 13.27
CA ARG A 139 22.75 5.58 14.00
C ARG A 139 21.96 6.88 14.18
N ARG A 140 22.65 8.01 14.47
CA ARG A 140 22.04 9.34 14.60
C ARG A 140 21.42 9.82 13.30
N LYS A 141 21.96 9.42 12.14
CA LYS A 141 21.38 9.69 10.83
C LYS A 141 19.92 9.25 10.73
N MET A 142 19.56 8.07 11.28
CA MET A 142 18.18 7.54 11.27
C MET A 142 17.21 8.40 12.11
N ALA A 143 17.71 9.27 12.96
CA ALA A 143 16.91 10.22 13.72
C ALA A 143 16.78 11.61 13.06
N ARG A 144 17.35 11.79 11.87
CA ARG A 144 17.16 13.01 11.09
C ARG A 144 15.89 12.89 10.26
N LEU A 145 14.89 13.71 10.57
CA LEU A 145 13.58 13.69 9.96
C LEU A 145 13.30 15.01 9.21
N PRO A 146 12.41 15.03 8.23
CA PRO A 146 11.88 16.28 7.69
C PRO A 146 11.30 17.16 8.80
N ALA A 147 11.54 18.45 8.76
CA ALA A 147 11.04 19.38 9.77
C ALA A 147 9.53 19.30 9.92
N GLY A 148 9.03 19.15 11.16
CA GLY A 148 7.62 18.98 11.46
C GLY A 148 7.08 17.53 11.27
N ALA A 149 7.94 16.55 10.99
CA ALA A 149 7.57 15.15 10.91
C ALA A 149 7.34 14.52 12.30
N GLU A 150 6.58 13.45 12.34
CA GLU A 150 6.35 12.61 13.51
C GLU A 150 7.08 11.27 13.33
N PRO A 151 7.94 10.86 14.28
CA PRO A 151 8.53 9.54 14.26
C PRO A 151 7.51 8.47 14.65
N LEU A 152 7.49 7.37 13.91
CA LEU A 152 6.65 6.21 14.15
C LEU A 152 7.50 5.09 14.77
N VAL A 153 6.98 4.47 15.81
CA VAL A 153 7.69 3.36 16.48
C VAL A 153 7.92 2.22 15.48
N ASN A 154 9.17 1.74 15.42
CA ASN A 154 9.50 0.51 14.74
C ASN A 154 9.62 -0.61 15.80
N PRO A 155 8.67 -1.54 15.87
CA PRO A 155 8.70 -2.58 16.89
C PRO A 155 9.90 -3.52 16.75
N ILE A 156 10.42 -3.68 15.54
CA ILE A 156 11.44 -4.68 15.19
C ILE A 156 12.81 -4.05 14.98
N GLY A 157 12.91 -3.04 14.12
CA GLY A 157 14.16 -2.51 13.62
C GLY A 157 14.65 -1.23 14.31
N GLY A 158 15.82 -0.77 13.88
CA GLY A 158 16.48 0.42 14.46
C GLY A 158 15.99 1.75 13.90
N ALA A 159 15.58 1.78 12.65
CA ALA A 159 15.10 2.99 12.00
C ALA A 159 13.61 3.21 12.28
N PRO A 160 13.19 4.35 12.87
CA PRO A 160 11.77 4.66 13.00
C PRO A 160 11.13 4.85 11.63
N GLY A 161 9.84 4.53 11.49
CA GLY A 161 9.03 5.07 10.40
C GLY A 161 8.81 6.56 10.59
N VAL A 162 8.35 7.26 9.55
CA VAL A 162 8.17 8.72 9.61
C VAL A 162 6.84 9.12 8.99
N LEU A 163 6.06 9.93 9.69
CA LEU A 163 4.84 10.53 9.19
C LEU A 163 5.05 12.03 8.96
N CYS A 164 4.80 12.46 7.73
CA CYS A 164 4.69 13.88 7.37
C CYS A 164 3.27 14.20 6.90
N ARG A 165 2.86 15.44 7.05
CA ARG A 165 1.57 15.94 6.54
C ARG A 165 1.82 17.14 5.63
N SER A 166 1.15 17.17 4.48
CA SER A 166 1.19 18.31 3.56
C SER A 166 -0.20 18.53 2.95
N GLY A 167 -0.85 19.62 3.33
CA GLY A 167 -2.26 19.83 2.98
C GLY A 167 -3.12 18.67 3.49
N GLY A 168 -3.93 18.08 2.62
CA GLY A 168 -4.75 16.89 2.94
C GLY A 168 -4.05 15.55 2.75
N THR A 169 -2.77 15.52 2.32
CA THR A 169 -2.00 14.29 2.06
C THR A 169 -1.17 13.90 3.27
N ARG A 170 -1.22 12.62 3.66
CA ARG A 170 -0.32 11.99 4.64
C ARG A 170 0.81 11.31 3.88
N ILE A 171 2.05 11.45 4.34
CA ILE A 171 3.22 10.80 3.77
C ILE A 171 3.83 9.92 4.84
N VAL A 172 3.83 8.61 4.64
CA VAL A 172 4.40 7.63 5.56
C VAL A 172 5.63 7.02 4.93
N SER A 173 6.79 7.26 5.52
CA SER A 173 8.05 6.65 5.11
C SER A 173 8.31 5.40 5.94
N LEU A 174 8.58 4.28 5.26
CA LEU A 174 8.73 2.95 5.83
C LEU A 174 10.10 2.35 5.46
N PRO A 175 10.70 1.54 6.33
CA PRO A 175 11.95 0.84 6.03
C PRO A 175 11.80 -0.17 4.89
N GLY A 176 12.93 -0.52 4.24
CA GLY A 176 12.97 -1.53 3.19
C GLY A 176 12.83 -2.97 3.69
N VAL A 177 13.13 -3.24 4.97
CA VAL A 177 13.02 -4.58 5.56
C VAL A 177 11.55 -4.98 5.71
N PRO A 178 11.08 -6.06 5.06
CA PRO A 178 9.64 -6.38 5.00
C PRO A 178 8.99 -6.59 6.37
N GLY A 179 9.69 -7.22 7.31
CA GLY A 179 9.19 -7.43 8.67
C GLY A 179 8.95 -6.13 9.43
N GLU A 180 9.88 -5.18 9.31
CA GLU A 180 9.79 -3.86 9.94
C GLU A 180 8.64 -3.04 9.37
N LEU A 181 8.55 -2.98 8.04
CA LEU A 181 7.47 -2.29 7.33
C LEU A 181 6.10 -2.80 7.77
N LYS A 182 5.92 -4.13 7.80
CA LYS A 182 4.65 -4.75 8.19
C LYS A 182 4.29 -4.45 9.65
N ALA A 183 5.28 -4.50 10.56
CA ALA A 183 5.08 -4.18 11.97
C ALA A 183 4.66 -2.72 12.17
N ILE A 184 5.34 -1.76 11.53
CA ILE A 184 4.96 -0.35 11.59
C ILE A 184 3.53 -0.13 11.08
N VAL A 185 3.19 -0.71 9.93
CA VAL A 185 1.84 -0.55 9.34
C VAL A 185 0.76 -1.18 10.21
N SER A 186 1.03 -2.32 10.84
CA SER A 186 0.04 -3.04 11.64
C SER A 186 -0.15 -2.46 13.05
N GLU A 187 0.92 -1.91 13.65
CA GLU A 187 0.91 -1.51 15.04
C GLU A 187 1.00 0.00 15.23
N SER A 188 1.89 0.68 14.49
CA SER A 188 2.23 2.07 14.78
C SER A 188 1.37 3.09 14.07
N ILE A 189 0.72 2.72 12.95
CA ILE A 189 -0.14 3.64 12.19
C ILE A 189 -1.60 3.19 12.12
N ALA A 190 -2.05 2.34 13.04
CA ALA A 190 -3.44 1.85 13.04
C ALA A 190 -4.47 2.99 13.10
N SER A 191 -4.23 4.02 13.92
CA SER A 191 -5.09 5.21 13.99
C SER A 191 -5.09 6.04 12.69
N LEU A 192 -3.94 6.15 12.04
CA LEU A 192 -3.84 6.81 10.73
C LEU A 192 -4.58 6.03 9.64
N ILE A 193 -4.50 4.71 9.68
CA ILE A 193 -5.24 3.85 8.77
C ILE A 193 -6.74 4.06 8.95
N ALA A 194 -7.24 4.07 10.20
CA ALA A 194 -8.64 4.37 10.49
C ALA A 194 -9.03 5.79 10.06
N GLU A 195 -8.15 6.78 10.24
CA GLU A 195 -8.37 8.16 9.78
C GLU A 195 -8.51 8.25 8.25
N VAL A 196 -7.67 7.53 7.49
CA VAL A 196 -7.63 7.59 6.02
C VAL A 196 -8.73 6.76 5.38
N PHE A 197 -8.92 5.53 5.85
CA PHE A 197 -9.81 4.56 5.21
C PHE A 197 -11.19 4.46 5.88
N GLY A 198 -11.34 4.99 7.10
CA GLY A 198 -12.57 4.87 7.89
C GLY A 198 -12.86 3.41 8.24
N ASP A 199 -14.13 3.14 8.51
CA ASP A 199 -14.65 1.80 8.79
C ASP A 199 -15.13 1.09 7.50
N ALA A 200 -14.46 1.37 6.37
CA ALA A 200 -14.86 0.78 5.11
C ALA A 200 -14.58 -0.72 5.08
N HIS A 201 -15.61 -1.46 4.74
CA HIS A 201 -15.55 -2.90 4.51
C HIS A 201 -15.24 -3.18 3.04
N TYR A 202 -14.43 -4.20 2.80
CA TYR A 202 -14.06 -4.65 1.46
C TYR A 202 -14.23 -6.18 1.39
N GLU A 203 -14.90 -6.64 0.34
CA GLU A 203 -15.08 -8.07 0.09
C GLU A 203 -14.75 -8.40 -1.36
N GLU A 204 -14.34 -9.65 -1.57
CA GLU A 204 -14.11 -10.24 -2.88
C GLU A 204 -15.00 -11.48 -3.06
N ARG A 205 -15.53 -11.63 -4.27
CA ARG A 205 -16.14 -12.87 -4.73
C ARG A 205 -15.41 -13.38 -5.96
N SER A 206 -15.19 -14.67 -6.04
CA SER A 206 -14.44 -15.27 -7.14
C SER A 206 -15.24 -16.34 -7.83
N LEU A 207 -15.13 -16.35 -9.16
CA LEU A 207 -15.66 -17.41 -10.03
C LEU A 207 -14.47 -18.06 -10.76
N GLU A 208 -14.52 -19.34 -10.98
CA GLU A 208 -13.62 -20.07 -11.88
C GLU A 208 -14.39 -20.53 -13.11
N VAL A 209 -13.86 -20.20 -14.27
CA VAL A 209 -14.41 -20.56 -15.58
C VAL A 209 -13.41 -21.50 -16.25
N GLU A 210 -13.85 -22.69 -16.64
CA GLU A 210 -13.03 -23.62 -17.41
C GLU A 210 -12.92 -23.13 -18.86
N LEU A 211 -11.83 -22.41 -19.15
CA LEU A 211 -11.64 -21.70 -20.40
C LEU A 211 -10.16 -21.44 -20.63
N GLN A 212 -9.69 -21.62 -21.87
CA GLN A 212 -8.31 -21.32 -22.27
C GLN A 212 -8.15 -19.91 -22.83
N ASP A 213 -9.19 -19.37 -23.44
CA ASP A 213 -9.19 -18.08 -24.10
C ASP A 213 -10.11 -17.09 -23.39
N GLU A 214 -9.52 -16.17 -22.63
CA GLU A 214 -10.21 -15.12 -21.89
C GLU A 214 -11.08 -14.22 -22.80
N SER A 215 -10.73 -14.10 -24.08
CA SER A 215 -11.46 -13.26 -25.04
C SER A 215 -12.89 -13.72 -25.25
N ALA A 216 -13.18 -15.01 -25.04
CA ALA A 216 -14.51 -15.58 -25.20
C ALA A 216 -15.55 -15.08 -24.17
N ILE A 217 -15.10 -14.57 -23.02
CA ILE A 217 -15.97 -13.98 -21.99
C ILE A 217 -15.78 -12.47 -21.82
N ALA A 218 -14.88 -11.85 -22.59
CA ALA A 218 -14.53 -10.45 -22.45
C ALA A 218 -15.72 -9.49 -22.62
N ASP A 219 -16.66 -9.80 -23.51
CA ASP A 219 -17.87 -8.99 -23.70
C ASP A 219 -18.82 -9.07 -22.50
N ILE A 220 -18.92 -10.24 -21.89
CA ILE A 220 -19.71 -10.47 -20.67
C ILE A 220 -19.12 -9.66 -19.51
N LEU A 221 -17.80 -9.71 -19.34
CA LEU A 221 -17.12 -8.95 -18.28
C LEU A 221 -17.29 -7.44 -18.48
N ARG A 222 -17.10 -6.93 -19.71
CA ARG A 222 -17.32 -5.52 -20.03
C ARG A 222 -18.77 -5.06 -19.82
N ALA A 223 -19.72 -5.92 -20.05
CA ALA A 223 -21.12 -5.62 -19.76
C ALA A 223 -21.34 -5.47 -18.24
N ALA A 224 -20.83 -6.41 -17.45
CA ALA A 224 -20.91 -6.36 -15.99
C ALA A 224 -20.25 -5.12 -15.40
N GLU A 225 -19.07 -4.71 -15.89
CA GLU A 225 -18.40 -3.48 -15.47
C GLU A 225 -19.24 -2.21 -15.75
N ARG A 226 -19.92 -2.17 -16.91
CA ARG A 226 -20.79 -1.02 -17.24
C ARG A 226 -22.08 -0.99 -16.41
N GLU A 227 -22.67 -2.15 -16.15
CA GLU A 227 -23.92 -2.29 -15.39
C GLU A 227 -23.70 -2.08 -13.89
N HIS A 228 -22.53 -2.42 -13.40
CA HIS A 228 -22.16 -2.35 -11.98
C HIS A 228 -20.90 -1.52 -11.73
N PRO A 229 -20.90 -0.21 -11.98
CA PRO A 229 -19.69 0.64 -11.92
C PRO A 229 -19.07 0.74 -10.52
N ALA A 230 -19.79 0.36 -9.46
CA ALA A 230 -19.28 0.29 -8.09
C ALA A 230 -18.58 -1.05 -7.77
N VAL A 231 -18.62 -2.03 -8.70
CA VAL A 231 -17.97 -3.33 -8.56
C VAL A 231 -16.78 -3.40 -9.53
N TYR A 232 -15.60 -3.64 -8.98
CA TYR A 232 -14.43 -3.89 -9.80
C TYR A 232 -14.40 -5.36 -10.22
N VAL A 233 -14.36 -5.61 -11.53
CA VAL A 233 -14.32 -6.95 -12.11
C VAL A 233 -12.93 -7.17 -12.71
N LYS A 234 -12.29 -8.29 -12.39
CA LYS A 234 -10.98 -8.67 -12.90
C LYS A 234 -10.94 -10.13 -13.28
N SER A 235 -10.41 -10.43 -14.45
CA SER A 235 -10.08 -11.79 -14.85
C SER A 235 -8.58 -12.05 -14.80
N ARG A 236 -8.23 -13.30 -14.54
CA ARG A 236 -6.85 -13.79 -14.54
C ARG A 236 -6.80 -15.23 -14.99
N ALA A 237 -5.98 -15.51 -16.01
CA ALA A 237 -5.68 -16.88 -16.42
C ALA A 237 -4.88 -17.61 -15.33
N LYS A 238 -5.24 -18.88 -15.08
CA LYS A 238 -4.56 -19.79 -14.17
C LYS A 238 -4.45 -21.17 -14.76
N VAL A 239 -3.44 -21.90 -14.31
CA VAL A 239 -3.31 -23.32 -14.61
C VAL A 239 -3.47 -24.10 -13.32
N LEU A 240 -4.49 -24.93 -13.23
CA LEU A 240 -4.77 -25.83 -12.11
C LEU A 240 -4.51 -27.29 -12.56
N GLY A 241 -3.32 -27.80 -12.25
CA GLY A 241 -2.85 -29.09 -12.76
C GLY A 241 -2.73 -29.04 -14.29
N SER A 242 -3.55 -29.83 -15.00
CA SER A 242 -3.64 -29.85 -16.48
C SER A 242 -4.77 -28.98 -17.04
N THR A 243 -5.57 -28.35 -16.19
CA THR A 243 -6.76 -27.58 -16.59
C THR A 243 -6.45 -26.10 -16.60
N HIS A 244 -6.73 -25.45 -17.72
CA HIS A 244 -6.69 -23.99 -17.81
C HIS A 244 -8.02 -23.42 -17.31
N VAL A 245 -7.96 -22.46 -16.40
CA VAL A 245 -9.12 -21.75 -15.88
C VAL A 245 -8.89 -20.25 -15.93
N ILE A 246 -9.97 -19.52 -16.14
CA ILE A 246 -9.98 -18.08 -15.93
C ILE A 246 -10.65 -17.82 -14.57
N ARG A 247 -9.91 -17.20 -13.66
CA ARG A 247 -10.50 -16.73 -12.42
C ARG A 247 -11.01 -15.32 -12.61
N VAL A 248 -12.31 -15.13 -12.39
CA VAL A 248 -12.97 -13.83 -12.39
C VAL A 248 -13.21 -13.43 -10.95
N THR A 249 -12.67 -12.29 -10.54
CA THR A 249 -12.83 -11.72 -9.20
C THR A 249 -13.66 -10.45 -9.29
N LEU A 250 -14.73 -10.40 -8.51
CA LEU A 250 -15.52 -9.21 -8.27
C LEU A 250 -15.12 -8.66 -6.90
N SER A 251 -14.92 -7.39 -6.81
CA SER A 251 -14.63 -6.75 -5.52
C SER A 251 -15.39 -5.44 -5.37
N GLY A 252 -15.71 -5.14 -4.14
CA GLY A 252 -16.47 -3.95 -3.80
C GLY A 252 -16.16 -3.44 -2.39
N ARG A 253 -16.65 -2.24 -2.12
CA ARG A 253 -16.51 -1.54 -0.86
C ARG A 253 -17.87 -1.05 -0.39
N GLY A 254 -18.07 -1.02 0.94
CA GLY A 254 -19.31 -0.52 1.55
C GLY A 254 -19.11 -0.09 3.00
N GLU A 255 -20.14 0.44 3.62
CA GLU A 255 -20.16 0.92 5.00
C GLU A 255 -20.28 -0.22 6.03
N SER A 256 -20.54 -1.43 5.58
CA SER A 256 -20.63 -2.64 6.42
C SER A 256 -20.44 -3.90 5.57
N ASP A 257 -20.11 -5.03 6.21
CA ASP A 257 -20.01 -6.34 5.54
C ASP A 257 -21.33 -6.69 4.81
N ALA A 258 -22.47 -6.41 5.43
CA ALA A 258 -23.78 -6.66 4.82
C ALA A 258 -24.01 -5.80 3.56
N ALA A 259 -23.58 -4.53 3.58
CA ALA A 259 -23.69 -3.65 2.42
C ALA A 259 -22.81 -4.13 1.26
N VAL A 260 -21.58 -4.56 1.54
CA VAL A 260 -20.67 -5.09 0.52
C VAL A 260 -21.14 -6.42 -0.01
N ALA A 261 -21.64 -7.31 0.85
CA ALA A 261 -22.19 -8.60 0.44
C ALA A 261 -23.37 -8.39 -0.54
N THR A 262 -24.30 -7.47 -0.21
CA THR A 262 -25.42 -7.10 -1.08
C THR A 262 -24.95 -6.49 -2.41
N LEU A 263 -23.93 -5.62 -2.36
CA LEU A 263 -23.36 -5.01 -3.57
C LEU A 263 -22.80 -6.07 -4.55
N LEU A 264 -22.19 -7.13 -4.03
CA LEU A 264 -21.52 -8.15 -4.85
C LEU A 264 -22.43 -9.32 -5.26
N GLU A 265 -23.53 -9.58 -4.56
CA GLU A 265 -24.37 -10.75 -4.75
C GLU A 265 -25.00 -10.77 -6.15
N GLY A 266 -25.75 -9.73 -6.51
CA GLY A 266 -26.40 -9.64 -7.82
C GLY A 266 -25.44 -9.72 -9.00
N PRO A 267 -24.35 -8.92 -9.03
CA PRO A 267 -23.33 -8.99 -10.07
C PRO A 267 -22.66 -10.38 -10.20
N ALA A 268 -22.39 -11.06 -9.08
CA ALA A 268 -21.78 -12.38 -9.09
C ALA A 268 -22.74 -13.45 -9.67
N GLU A 269 -24.01 -13.42 -9.26
CA GLU A 269 -25.04 -14.31 -9.79
C GLU A 269 -25.28 -14.06 -11.28
N GLN A 270 -25.36 -12.80 -11.70
CA GLN A 270 -25.52 -12.41 -13.08
C GLN A 270 -24.37 -12.92 -13.96
N LEU A 271 -23.12 -12.69 -13.53
CA LEU A 271 -21.95 -13.18 -14.25
C LEU A 271 -21.93 -14.70 -14.34
N LEU A 272 -22.24 -15.40 -13.27
CA LEU A 272 -22.32 -16.86 -13.25
C LEU A 272 -23.36 -17.35 -14.26
N ALA A 273 -24.55 -16.74 -14.27
CA ALA A 273 -25.62 -17.12 -15.20
C ALA A 273 -25.27 -16.83 -16.68
N GLN A 274 -24.68 -15.65 -16.96
CA GLN A 274 -24.31 -15.25 -18.32
C GLN A 274 -23.20 -16.13 -18.91
N ILE A 275 -22.18 -16.46 -18.09
CA ILE A 275 -21.06 -17.31 -18.50
C ILE A 275 -21.56 -18.74 -18.73
N ALA A 276 -22.42 -19.25 -17.86
CA ALA A 276 -23.03 -20.57 -18.06
C ALA A 276 -23.93 -20.62 -19.32
N ALA A 277 -24.72 -19.58 -19.57
CA ALA A 277 -25.54 -19.45 -20.77
C ALA A 277 -24.72 -19.38 -22.07
N ALA A 278 -23.50 -18.86 -22.00
CA ALA A 278 -22.53 -18.86 -23.10
C ALA A 278 -21.89 -20.26 -23.35
N GLY A 279 -22.22 -21.27 -22.53
CA GLY A 279 -21.78 -22.65 -22.70
C GLY A 279 -20.48 -22.99 -21.95
N PHE A 280 -19.99 -22.12 -21.06
CA PHE A 280 -18.77 -22.37 -20.28
C PHE A 280 -19.11 -22.95 -18.90
N ALA A 281 -18.32 -23.95 -18.47
CA ALA A 281 -18.39 -24.45 -17.10
C ALA A 281 -17.85 -23.37 -16.14
N VAL A 282 -18.70 -22.93 -15.21
CA VAL A 282 -18.37 -21.88 -14.23
C VAL A 282 -18.85 -22.28 -12.85
N ARG A 283 -18.07 -21.92 -11.82
CA ARG A 283 -18.42 -22.16 -10.41
C ARG A 283 -17.94 -21.03 -9.53
N ALA A 284 -18.65 -20.76 -8.44
CA ALA A 284 -18.20 -19.89 -7.37
C ALA A 284 -17.08 -20.59 -6.57
N VAL A 285 -16.07 -19.84 -6.19
CA VAL A 285 -14.94 -20.34 -5.39
C VAL A 285 -14.59 -19.31 -4.30
N PRO A 286 -13.96 -19.73 -3.20
CA PRO A 286 -13.47 -18.79 -2.20
C PRO A 286 -12.47 -17.80 -2.80
N PRO A 287 -12.40 -16.56 -2.28
CA PRO A 287 -11.36 -15.62 -2.65
C PRO A 287 -9.97 -16.19 -2.31
N GLU A 288 -8.96 -15.79 -3.06
CA GLU A 288 -7.58 -16.23 -2.81
C GLU A 288 -7.02 -15.64 -1.52
N PRO A 289 -6.30 -16.46 -0.73
CA PRO A 289 -5.55 -15.91 0.39
C PRO A 289 -4.47 -14.92 -0.13
N PRO A 290 -4.12 -13.89 0.67
CA PRO A 290 -3.11 -12.92 0.29
C PRO A 290 -1.76 -13.60 0.02
N GLY A 291 -1.13 -13.24 -1.10
CA GLY A 291 0.19 -13.77 -1.46
C GLY A 291 0.20 -15.11 -2.21
N ALA A 292 -0.95 -15.67 -2.56
CA ALA A 292 -1.05 -16.92 -3.33
C ALA A 292 -0.81 -16.74 -4.86
N ALA A 293 -0.49 -15.54 -5.31
CA ALA A 293 -0.10 -15.29 -6.69
C ALA A 293 1.40 -15.58 -6.83
N GLY A 294 1.73 -16.83 -7.19
CA GLY A 294 3.03 -17.23 -7.70
C GLY A 294 3.13 -16.93 -9.19
#